data_7c95e0d0ce8670895d6f6fcfd110e8a9
#
_entry.id   7c95e0d0ce8670895d6f6fcfd110e8a9
#
_cell.length_a   1.000
_cell.length_b   1.000
_cell.length_c   1.000
_cell.angle_alpha   90.00
_cell.angle_beta   90.00
_cell.angle_gamma   90.00
#
_symmetry.space_group_name_H-M   'P 1'
#
loop_
_entity.id
_entity.type
_entity.pdbx_description
1 polymer ?
#
loop_
_entity_poly.entity_id
_entity_poly.type
_entity_poly.pdbx_seq_one_letter_code
_entity_poly.pdbx_strand_id
1 'polypeptide(L)'
;SAASDVYKRQVYDNGMKLEQIYDGRFFPCYYYEPNAITVAVTSKAEPEDTNHITWLFLPMVQEEIDRALLRGGITDPADVRLRLEDSQLPNEVDVLLDMEYETLSDLNELAEATDGLSKADMEKLGAVVMLAEPKSAAQIKNLAENLDLFDFAPGTHTPEEYGKYMIRQSGHFDYDENLDAFYDYEKYGTERMNAEDGMFTDRGYIAYKGYYSMEEVMNGGQSNHMVLGGMM
;
A
#
# COMPACT_ATOMS: atom_id res chain seq x y z
N SER A 1 0.32 -12.39 21.64
CA SER A 1 0.68 -12.76 23.01
C SER A 1 0.71 -14.27 23.13
N ALA A 2 1.47 -14.81 24.10
CA ALA A 2 1.60 -16.26 24.31
C ALA A 2 0.25 -17.00 24.41
N ALA A 3 -0.77 -16.37 24.96
CA ALA A 3 -2.14 -16.91 25.04
C ALA A 3 -2.81 -17.07 23.68
N SER A 4 -2.57 -16.14 22.76
CA SER A 4 -3.08 -16.21 21.38
C SER A 4 -2.41 -17.35 20.59
N ASP A 5 -1.10 -17.53 20.77
CA ASP A 5 -0.34 -18.58 20.09
C ASP A 5 -0.71 -19.97 20.61
N VAL A 6 -1.00 -20.08 21.89
CA VAL A 6 -1.49 -21.33 22.49
C VAL A 6 -2.88 -21.68 21.97
N TYR A 7 -3.76 -20.70 21.82
CA TYR A 7 -5.10 -20.91 21.26
C TYR A 7 -5.06 -21.32 19.79
N LYS A 8 -4.26 -20.63 18.97
CA LYS A 8 -4.01 -21.00 17.57
C LYS A 8 -3.52 -22.45 17.46
N ARG A 9 -2.53 -22.79 18.27
CA ARG A 9 -1.94 -24.13 18.29
C ARG A 9 -2.95 -25.20 18.68
N GLN A 10 -3.80 -24.93 19.69
CA GLN A 10 -4.87 -25.85 20.08
C GLN A 10 -5.90 -26.06 18.97
N VAL A 11 -6.25 -25.02 18.22
CA VAL A 11 -7.18 -25.12 17.10
C VAL A 11 -6.61 -26.01 15.98
N TYR A 12 -5.33 -25.83 15.66
CA TYR A 12 -4.66 -26.67 14.65
C TYR A 12 -4.39 -28.09 15.14
N ASP A 13 -3.86 -28.25 16.36
CA ASP A 13 -3.47 -29.55 16.93
C ASP A 13 -4.66 -30.47 17.22
N ASN A 14 -5.82 -29.94 17.52
CA ASN A 14 -7.05 -30.72 17.75
C ASN A 14 -7.80 -31.08 16.48
N GLY A 15 -7.27 -30.75 15.29
CA GLY A 15 -7.93 -31.03 14.02
C GLY A 15 -9.30 -30.35 13.87
N MET A 16 -9.56 -29.31 14.68
CA MET A 16 -10.77 -28.50 14.55
C MET A 16 -10.72 -27.78 13.21
N LYS A 17 -11.65 -28.11 12.36
CA LYS A 17 -11.82 -27.36 11.13
C LYS A 17 -12.20 -25.93 11.46
N LEU A 18 -11.60 -24.98 10.78
CA LEU A 18 -11.91 -23.56 10.93
C LEU A 18 -13.43 -23.33 10.79
N GLU A 19 -14.08 -24.10 9.94
CA GLU A 19 -15.52 -24.11 9.72
C GLU A 19 -16.36 -24.45 10.97
N GLN A 20 -15.80 -25.14 11.96
CA GLN A 20 -16.51 -25.48 13.20
C GLN A 20 -16.47 -24.37 14.25
N ILE A 21 -15.53 -23.46 14.14
CA ILE A 21 -15.30 -22.36 15.09
C ILE A 21 -15.84 -21.04 14.53
N TYR A 22 -15.91 -20.96 13.21
CA TYR A 22 -16.32 -19.76 12.52
C TYR A 22 -17.84 -19.67 12.43
N ASP A 23 -18.43 -18.78 13.21
CA ASP A 23 -19.85 -18.48 13.20
C ASP A 23 -20.19 -17.16 12.46
N GLY A 24 -19.24 -16.60 11.70
CA GLY A 24 -19.40 -15.32 11.04
C GLY A 24 -19.23 -14.10 11.94
N ARG A 25 -19.12 -14.30 13.26
CA ARG A 25 -19.04 -13.22 14.26
C ARG A 25 -17.68 -13.11 14.93
N PHE A 26 -16.88 -14.16 14.83
CA PHE A 26 -15.63 -14.28 15.55
C PHE A 26 -14.50 -14.79 14.64
N PHE A 27 -13.48 -13.99 14.48
CA PHE A 27 -12.19 -14.39 13.94
C PHE A 27 -11.07 -14.16 14.96
N PRO A 28 -11.06 -14.85 16.08
CA PRO A 28 -10.05 -14.58 17.11
C PRO A 28 -8.65 -14.98 16.70
N CYS A 29 -8.51 -15.89 15.72
CA CYS A 29 -7.18 -16.40 15.35
C CYS A 29 -6.41 -15.48 14.42
N TYR A 30 -7.08 -14.75 13.56
CA TYR A 30 -6.44 -13.91 12.54
C TYR A 30 -6.22 -12.48 12.99
N TYR A 31 -6.86 -12.07 14.07
CA TYR A 31 -6.81 -10.70 14.58
C TYR A 31 -5.41 -10.23 15.00
N TYR A 32 -4.50 -11.16 15.18
CA TYR A 32 -3.12 -10.89 15.65
C TYR A 32 -2.06 -11.17 14.59
N GLU A 33 -2.46 -11.64 13.42
CA GLU A 33 -1.53 -11.77 12.31
C GLU A 33 -1.37 -10.43 11.61
N PRO A 34 -0.13 -10.03 11.31
CA PRO A 34 0.08 -8.85 10.49
C PRO A 34 -0.64 -9.03 9.17
N ASN A 35 -1.51 -8.11 8.85
CA ASN A 35 -2.21 -8.04 7.57
C ASN A 35 -2.20 -6.59 7.10
N ALA A 36 -2.14 -6.39 5.81
CA ALA A 36 -2.10 -5.05 5.25
C ALA A 36 -3.48 -4.38 5.31
N ILE A 37 -4.55 -5.12 5.03
CA ILE A 37 -5.91 -4.61 4.96
C ILE A 37 -6.87 -5.59 5.62
N THR A 38 -7.76 -5.10 6.47
CA THR A 38 -8.89 -5.87 7.02
C THR A 38 -10.19 -5.34 6.43
N VAL A 39 -10.96 -6.20 5.80
CA VAL A 39 -12.27 -5.85 5.24
C VAL A 39 -13.38 -6.68 5.86
N ALA A 40 -14.52 -6.04 6.13
CA ALA A 40 -15.76 -6.69 6.42
C ALA A 40 -16.57 -6.83 5.14
N VAL A 41 -17.10 -8.04 4.89
CA VAL A 41 -17.82 -8.39 3.67
C VAL A 41 -19.23 -8.82 4.05
N THR A 42 -20.22 -8.25 3.38
CA THR A 42 -21.64 -8.65 3.45
C THR A 42 -22.18 -8.87 2.04
N SER A 43 -23.32 -9.56 1.90
CA SER A 43 -24.02 -9.63 0.61
C SER A 43 -24.59 -8.27 0.22
N LYS A 44 -24.54 -7.92 -1.05
CA LYS A 44 -25.23 -6.73 -1.60
C LYS A 44 -26.74 -6.82 -1.45
N ALA A 45 -27.28 -8.04 -1.46
CA ALA A 45 -28.73 -8.27 -1.29
C ALA A 45 -29.19 -7.94 0.13
N GLU A 46 -28.31 -8.16 1.14
CA GLU A 46 -28.61 -7.94 2.56
C GLU A 46 -27.47 -7.16 3.25
N PRO A 47 -27.21 -5.91 2.82
CA PRO A 47 -26.01 -5.17 3.26
C PRO A 47 -26.02 -4.81 4.75
N GLU A 48 -27.19 -4.78 5.38
CA GLU A 48 -27.39 -4.45 6.79
C GLU A 48 -27.46 -5.70 7.68
N ASP A 49 -27.27 -6.90 7.12
CA ASP A 49 -27.26 -8.13 7.91
C ASP A 49 -25.97 -8.25 8.72
N THR A 50 -26.03 -7.78 9.95
CA THR A 50 -24.92 -7.86 10.90
C THR A 50 -24.69 -9.28 11.46
N ASN A 51 -25.55 -10.25 11.13
CA ASN A 51 -25.39 -11.64 11.57
C ASN A 51 -24.45 -12.43 10.66
N HIS A 52 -24.28 -12.00 9.41
CA HIS A 52 -23.47 -12.68 8.39
C HIS A 52 -22.35 -11.78 7.86
N ILE A 53 -21.58 -11.16 8.76
CA ILE A 53 -20.39 -10.42 8.38
C ILE A 53 -19.22 -11.41 8.26
N THR A 54 -18.60 -11.43 7.09
CA THR A 54 -17.35 -12.16 6.83
C THR A 54 -16.18 -11.21 6.94
N TRP A 55 -15.20 -11.54 7.78
CA TRP A 55 -13.97 -10.75 7.93
C TRP A 55 -12.85 -11.39 7.12
N LEU A 56 -12.18 -10.61 6.31
CA LEU A 56 -11.03 -11.03 5.53
C LEU A 56 -9.82 -10.19 5.92
N PHE A 57 -8.69 -10.86 6.05
CA PHE A 57 -7.41 -10.29 6.49
C PHE A 57 -6.40 -10.41 5.34
N LEU A 58 -6.41 -9.42 4.48
CA LEU A 58 -5.65 -9.41 3.24
C LEU A 58 -4.16 -9.07 3.47
N PRO A 59 -3.22 -9.69 2.74
CA PRO A 59 -3.47 -10.59 1.61
C PRO A 59 -3.84 -12.01 2.05
N MET A 60 -4.69 -12.67 1.27
CA MET A 60 -5.11 -14.05 1.45
C MET A 60 -5.04 -14.81 0.12
N VAL A 61 -4.82 -16.14 0.16
CA VAL A 61 -4.92 -16.96 -1.04
C VAL A 61 -6.37 -17.11 -1.47
N GLN A 62 -6.62 -17.19 -2.79
CA GLN A 62 -7.97 -17.17 -3.36
C GLN A 62 -8.89 -18.25 -2.79
N GLU A 63 -8.36 -19.47 -2.55
CA GLU A 63 -9.15 -20.58 -2.00
C GLU A 63 -9.63 -20.33 -0.57
N GLU A 64 -8.92 -19.52 0.21
CA GLU A 64 -9.34 -19.13 1.56
C GLU A 64 -10.40 -18.04 1.50
N ILE A 65 -10.25 -17.09 0.58
CA ILE A 65 -11.27 -16.07 0.30
C ILE A 65 -12.59 -16.75 -0.10
N ASP A 66 -12.53 -17.64 -1.10
CA ASP A 66 -13.71 -18.35 -1.60
C ASP A 66 -14.42 -19.15 -0.50
N ARG A 67 -13.64 -19.85 0.34
CA ARG A 67 -14.18 -20.57 1.49
C ARG A 67 -14.80 -19.66 2.54
N ALA A 68 -14.21 -18.51 2.77
CA ALA A 68 -14.73 -17.54 3.72
C ALA A 68 -16.07 -16.94 3.23
N LEU A 69 -16.14 -16.58 1.95
CA LEU A 69 -17.36 -16.07 1.32
C LEU A 69 -18.49 -17.10 1.36
N LEU A 70 -18.22 -18.36 1.00
CA LEU A 70 -19.20 -19.45 1.05
C LEU A 70 -19.75 -19.67 2.48
N ARG A 71 -18.90 -19.57 3.49
CA ARG A 71 -19.33 -19.66 4.90
C ARG A 71 -20.21 -18.48 5.31
N GLY A 72 -19.92 -17.29 4.76
CA GLY A 72 -20.75 -16.10 4.92
C GLY A 72 -22.05 -16.12 4.10
N GLY A 73 -22.34 -17.24 3.39
CA GLY A 73 -23.51 -17.36 2.55
C GLY A 73 -23.41 -16.67 1.19
N ILE A 74 -22.25 -16.17 0.85
CA ILE A 74 -21.99 -15.48 -0.42
C ILE A 74 -21.48 -16.49 -1.44
N THR A 75 -22.27 -16.79 -2.45
CA THR A 75 -21.94 -17.77 -3.49
C THR A 75 -21.39 -17.15 -4.76
N ASP A 76 -21.62 -15.87 -4.97
CA ASP A 76 -21.11 -15.10 -6.09
C ASP A 76 -20.16 -13.99 -5.56
N PRO A 77 -18.87 -14.03 -5.90
CA PRO A 77 -17.91 -12.97 -5.52
C PRO A 77 -18.28 -11.57 -6.01
N ALA A 78 -19.16 -11.46 -7.00
CA ALA A 78 -19.68 -10.16 -7.46
C ALA A 78 -20.78 -9.60 -6.55
N ASP A 79 -21.40 -10.45 -5.70
CA ASP A 79 -22.44 -10.05 -4.75
C ASP A 79 -21.86 -9.65 -3.39
N VAL A 80 -20.72 -8.98 -3.37
CA VAL A 80 -20.08 -8.51 -2.15
C VAL A 80 -20.23 -7.00 -1.98
N ARG A 81 -20.53 -6.57 -0.75
CA ARG A 81 -20.32 -5.21 -0.28
C ARG A 81 -19.16 -5.19 0.68
N LEU A 82 -18.21 -4.33 0.40
CA LEU A 82 -16.97 -4.20 1.16
C LEU A 82 -17.05 -3.01 2.11
N ARG A 83 -16.42 -3.15 3.28
CA ARG A 83 -16.18 -2.07 4.22
C ARG A 83 -14.79 -2.21 4.79
N LEU A 84 -13.99 -1.15 4.70
CA LEU A 84 -12.68 -1.08 5.33
C LEU A 84 -12.85 -1.02 6.84
N GLU A 85 -12.18 -1.92 7.57
CA GLU A 85 -12.25 -2.00 9.04
C GLU A 85 -10.94 -1.60 9.69
N ASP A 86 -9.82 -1.99 9.09
CA ASP A 86 -8.49 -1.65 9.57
C ASP A 86 -7.51 -1.69 8.39
N SER A 87 -6.46 -0.90 8.46
CA SER A 87 -5.43 -0.83 7.43
C SER A 87 -4.07 -0.47 8.06
N GLN A 88 -3.01 -1.06 7.52
CA GLN A 88 -1.63 -0.66 7.82
C GLN A 88 -1.04 0.22 6.72
N LEU A 89 -1.82 0.54 5.70
CA LEU A 89 -1.43 1.43 4.62
C LEU A 89 -1.31 2.88 5.10
N PRO A 90 -0.64 3.74 4.34
CA PRO A 90 -0.67 5.17 4.60
C PRO A 90 -2.10 5.71 4.61
N ASN A 91 -2.41 6.63 5.53
CA ASN A 91 -3.76 7.22 5.64
C ASN A 91 -4.25 7.87 4.34
N GLU A 92 -3.34 8.38 3.52
CA GLU A 92 -3.63 8.95 2.19
C GLU A 92 -4.20 7.87 1.25
N VAL A 93 -3.73 6.64 1.37
CA VAL A 93 -4.26 5.48 0.61
C VAL A 93 -5.68 5.17 1.09
N ASP A 94 -5.88 5.07 2.41
CA ASP A 94 -7.19 4.73 2.97
C ASP A 94 -8.27 5.74 2.57
N VAL A 95 -7.93 7.02 2.51
CA VAL A 95 -8.85 8.09 2.09
C VAL A 95 -9.24 8.01 0.61
N LEU A 96 -8.35 7.47 -0.24
CA LEU A 96 -8.59 7.33 -1.67
C LEU A 96 -9.39 6.06 -2.03
N LEU A 97 -9.44 5.05 -1.16
CA LEU A 97 -10.17 3.81 -1.39
C LEU A 97 -11.67 4.03 -1.20
N ASP A 98 -12.42 3.99 -2.29
CA ASP A 98 -13.88 4.00 -2.26
C ASP A 98 -14.43 2.57 -2.32
N MET A 99 -14.75 1.99 -1.16
CA MET A 99 -15.19 0.60 -1.02
C MET A 99 -16.48 0.27 -1.82
N GLU A 100 -17.21 1.25 -2.31
CA GLU A 100 -18.37 1.02 -3.17
C GLU A 100 -17.96 0.57 -4.58
N TYR A 101 -16.78 1.01 -5.04
CA TYR A 101 -16.27 0.75 -6.39
C TYR A 101 -15.10 -0.23 -6.42
N GLU A 102 -14.53 -0.56 -5.27
CA GLU A 102 -13.42 -1.50 -5.20
C GLU A 102 -13.89 -2.96 -5.33
N THR A 103 -13.02 -3.79 -5.88
CA THR A 103 -13.20 -5.24 -5.90
C THR A 103 -12.35 -5.92 -4.84
N LEU A 104 -12.81 -7.07 -4.35
CA LEU A 104 -12.04 -7.85 -3.39
C LEU A 104 -10.70 -8.33 -3.98
N SER A 105 -10.65 -8.62 -5.29
CA SER A 105 -9.43 -8.99 -5.98
C SER A 105 -8.41 -7.85 -5.97
N ASP A 106 -8.84 -6.63 -6.35
CA ASP A 106 -7.94 -5.47 -6.41
C ASP A 106 -7.40 -5.10 -5.02
N LEU A 107 -8.25 -5.22 -3.98
CA LEU A 107 -7.81 -5.00 -2.59
C LEU A 107 -6.82 -6.06 -2.13
N ASN A 108 -7.02 -7.33 -2.51
CA ASN A 108 -6.11 -8.40 -2.18
C ASN A 108 -4.75 -8.24 -2.89
N GLU A 109 -4.77 -7.86 -4.16
CA GLU A 109 -3.55 -7.56 -4.92
C GLU A 109 -2.80 -6.34 -4.37
N LEU A 110 -3.53 -5.29 -3.95
CA LEU A 110 -2.94 -4.14 -3.27
C LEU A 110 -2.28 -4.56 -1.95
N ALA A 111 -2.98 -5.36 -1.15
CA ALA A 111 -2.45 -5.88 0.10
C ALA A 111 -1.19 -6.72 -0.13
N GLU A 112 -1.17 -7.56 -1.16
CA GLU A 112 -0.01 -8.38 -1.55
C GLU A 112 1.18 -7.51 -2.00
N ALA A 113 0.92 -6.48 -2.83
CA ALA A 113 1.97 -5.57 -3.30
C ALA A 113 2.58 -4.70 -2.18
N THR A 114 1.83 -4.47 -1.11
CA THR A 114 2.27 -3.67 0.03
C THR A 114 2.80 -4.52 1.19
N ASP A 115 2.54 -5.84 1.17
CA ASP A 115 3.06 -6.76 2.17
C ASP A 115 4.60 -6.78 2.12
N GLY A 116 5.22 -6.53 3.27
CA GLY A 116 6.67 -6.50 3.37
C GLY A 116 7.34 -5.20 2.91
N LEU A 117 6.61 -4.17 2.48
CA LEU A 117 7.19 -2.84 2.26
C LEU A 117 7.80 -2.31 3.57
N SER A 118 8.97 -1.70 3.46
CA SER A 118 9.59 -1.04 4.60
C SER A 118 8.77 0.18 5.05
N LYS A 119 9.00 0.63 6.29
CA LYS A 119 8.38 1.87 6.76
C LYS A 119 8.69 3.06 5.86
N ALA A 120 9.91 3.13 5.30
CA ALA A 120 10.32 4.20 4.39
C ALA A 120 9.57 4.12 3.05
N ASP A 121 9.34 2.89 2.53
CA ASP A 121 8.56 2.70 1.30
C ASP A 121 7.07 3.02 1.53
N MET A 122 6.53 2.71 2.70
CA MET A 122 5.16 3.11 3.08
C MET A 122 5.03 4.64 3.19
N GLU A 123 6.01 5.33 3.78
CA GLU A 123 6.03 6.80 3.81
C GLU A 123 6.10 7.38 2.40
N LYS A 124 6.93 6.78 1.53
CA LYS A 124 7.04 7.17 0.12
C LYS A 124 5.74 6.91 -0.64
N LEU A 125 5.10 5.75 -0.44
CA LEU A 125 3.81 5.42 -1.07
C LEU A 125 2.74 6.47 -0.73
N GLY A 126 2.67 6.91 0.54
CA GLY A 126 1.78 7.98 0.95
C GLY A 126 2.00 9.29 0.17
N ALA A 127 3.26 9.65 -0.08
CA ALA A 127 3.58 10.83 -0.91
C ALA A 127 3.28 10.60 -2.41
N VAL A 128 3.54 9.40 -2.92
CA VAL A 128 3.28 9.02 -4.33
C VAL A 128 1.81 9.11 -4.67
N VAL A 129 0.92 8.59 -3.82
CA VAL A 129 -0.52 8.65 -4.09
C VAL A 129 -1.08 10.08 -4.05
N MET A 130 -0.46 10.98 -3.29
CA MET A 130 -0.80 12.41 -3.31
C MET A 130 -0.39 13.09 -4.62
N LEU A 131 0.74 12.70 -5.20
CA LEU A 131 1.20 13.21 -6.50
C LEU A 131 0.41 12.63 -7.67
N ALA A 132 0.14 11.31 -7.64
CA ALA A 132 -0.45 10.58 -8.76
C ALA A 132 -1.98 10.63 -8.80
N GLU A 133 -2.64 10.87 -7.67
CA GLU A 133 -4.11 10.91 -7.52
C GLU A 133 -4.83 9.67 -8.09
N PRO A 134 -4.42 8.44 -7.71
CA PRO A 134 -5.07 7.22 -8.19
C PRO A 134 -6.55 7.18 -7.82
N LYS A 135 -7.34 6.40 -8.57
CA LYS A 135 -8.80 6.31 -8.41
C LYS A 135 -9.27 4.92 -7.98
N SER A 136 -8.35 3.96 -7.81
CA SER A 136 -8.69 2.58 -7.43
C SER A 136 -7.52 1.87 -6.75
N ALA A 137 -7.83 0.80 -6.02
CA ALA A 137 -6.85 -0.10 -5.42
C ALA A 137 -5.87 -0.67 -6.46
N ALA A 138 -6.35 -1.02 -7.65
CA ALA A 138 -5.50 -1.50 -8.75
C ALA A 138 -4.46 -0.47 -9.19
N GLN A 139 -4.82 0.80 -9.25
CA GLN A 139 -3.88 1.88 -9.59
C GLN A 139 -2.87 2.11 -8.46
N ILE A 140 -3.31 2.07 -7.21
CA ILE A 140 -2.43 2.19 -6.03
C ILE A 140 -1.45 1.03 -5.98
N LYS A 141 -1.89 -0.19 -6.24
CA LYS A 141 -1.04 -1.37 -6.37
C LYS A 141 0.06 -1.17 -7.40
N ASN A 142 -0.30 -0.69 -8.60
CA ASN A 142 0.68 -0.44 -9.65
C ASN A 142 1.71 0.64 -9.26
N LEU A 143 1.31 1.64 -8.50
CA LEU A 143 2.23 2.64 -7.93
C LEU A 143 3.15 2.02 -6.88
N ALA A 144 2.62 1.17 -5.99
CA ALA A 144 3.40 0.49 -4.96
C ALA A 144 4.49 -0.44 -5.55
N GLU A 145 4.19 -1.09 -6.66
CA GLU A 145 5.14 -1.95 -7.40
C GLU A 145 6.21 -1.15 -8.16
N ASN A 146 6.02 0.17 -8.34
CA ASN A 146 6.89 1.05 -9.13
C ASN A 146 7.40 2.26 -8.33
N LEU A 147 7.61 2.10 -7.03
CA LEU A 147 8.12 3.17 -6.15
C LEU A 147 9.50 3.69 -6.57
N ASP A 148 10.30 2.89 -7.26
CA ASP A 148 11.60 3.26 -7.79
C ASP A 148 11.53 4.33 -8.89
N LEU A 149 10.37 4.53 -9.52
CA LEU A 149 10.12 5.61 -10.48
C LEU A 149 9.91 6.99 -9.83
N PHE A 150 10.00 7.07 -8.52
CA PHE A 150 9.81 8.32 -7.78
C PHE A 150 11.03 8.62 -6.94
N ASP A 151 11.42 9.88 -6.89
CA ASP A 151 12.40 10.40 -5.93
C ASP A 151 11.65 11.02 -4.75
N PHE A 152 12.01 10.62 -3.54
CA PHE A 152 11.35 11.07 -2.31
C PHE A 152 12.37 11.63 -1.32
N ALA A 153 12.13 12.86 -0.89
CA ALA A 153 12.90 13.53 0.16
C ALA A 153 12.01 13.70 1.40
N PRO A 154 12.07 12.76 2.37
CA PRO A 154 11.18 12.76 3.52
C PRO A 154 11.41 13.98 4.42
N GLY A 155 10.30 14.51 4.97
CA GLY A 155 10.34 15.62 5.92
C GLY A 155 10.86 16.95 5.35
N THR A 156 10.87 17.12 4.03
CA THR A 156 11.26 18.36 3.36
C THR A 156 10.03 19.10 2.86
N HIS A 157 9.87 20.36 3.27
CA HIS A 157 8.66 21.15 2.96
C HIS A 157 9.00 22.52 2.33
N THR A 158 10.27 22.82 2.15
CA THR A 158 10.74 24.05 1.52
C THR A 158 11.85 23.77 0.52
N PRO A 159 12.04 24.64 -0.48
CA PRO A 159 13.15 24.50 -1.42
C PRO A 159 14.53 24.42 -0.75
N GLU A 160 14.73 25.17 0.34
CA GLU A 160 15.99 25.13 1.11
C GLU A 160 16.21 23.75 1.76
N GLU A 161 15.18 23.18 2.40
CA GLU A 161 15.26 21.84 3.00
C GLU A 161 15.50 20.77 1.95
N TYR A 162 14.82 20.87 0.79
CA TYR A 162 15.05 19.96 -0.32
C TYR A 162 16.48 20.08 -0.86
N GLY A 163 16.99 21.29 -1.05
CA GLY A 163 18.38 21.52 -1.46
C GLY A 163 19.38 20.94 -0.44
N LYS A 164 19.13 21.10 0.86
CA LYS A 164 19.94 20.49 1.92
C LYS A 164 19.91 18.95 1.86
N TYR A 165 18.73 18.38 1.70
CA TYR A 165 18.57 16.94 1.56
C TYR A 165 19.37 16.41 0.37
N MET A 166 19.21 17.02 -0.80
CA MET A 166 19.88 16.61 -2.04
C MET A 166 21.40 16.67 -1.95
N ILE A 167 21.93 17.71 -1.35
CA ILE A 167 23.40 17.90 -1.27
C ILE A 167 24.01 17.02 -0.17
N ARG A 168 23.35 16.89 1.00
CA ARG A 168 23.92 16.25 2.17
C ARG A 168 23.55 14.77 2.33
N GLN A 169 22.38 14.35 1.88
CA GLN A 169 21.78 13.06 2.26
C GLN A 169 21.44 12.15 1.09
N SER A 170 21.18 12.70 -0.10
CA SER A 170 20.75 11.91 -1.26
C SER A 170 21.82 10.96 -1.81
N GLY A 171 23.08 11.19 -1.47
CA GLY A 171 24.21 10.43 -2.01
C GLY A 171 24.60 10.78 -3.46
N HIS A 172 23.94 11.79 -4.06
CA HIS A 172 24.26 12.24 -5.43
C HIS A 172 25.52 13.08 -5.51
N PHE A 173 26.01 13.59 -4.38
CA PHE A 173 27.17 14.49 -4.31
C PHE A 173 28.13 14.04 -3.21
N ASP A 174 29.43 14.29 -3.46
CA ASP A 174 30.44 14.24 -2.41
C ASP A 174 30.31 15.53 -1.58
N TYR A 175 29.65 15.41 -0.43
CA TYR A 175 29.44 16.55 0.46
C TYR A 175 30.68 16.83 1.31
N ASP A 176 31.15 18.09 1.32
CA ASP A 176 32.19 18.57 2.20
C ASP A 176 31.63 19.55 3.24
N GLU A 177 31.63 19.14 4.51
CA GLU A 177 31.13 19.92 5.64
C GLU A 177 31.86 21.27 5.78
N ASN A 178 33.13 21.36 5.38
CA ASN A 178 33.90 22.62 5.43
C ASN A 178 33.35 23.66 4.45
N LEU A 179 32.64 23.24 3.41
CA LEU A 179 32.04 24.11 2.41
C LEU A 179 30.57 24.43 2.70
N ASP A 180 30.02 23.93 3.77
CA ASP A 180 28.60 24.03 4.09
C ASP A 180 28.02 25.45 4.03
N ALA A 181 28.76 26.43 4.58
CA ALA A 181 28.39 27.83 4.59
C ALA A 181 28.38 28.51 3.20
N PHE A 182 28.95 27.85 2.19
CA PHE A 182 29.02 28.35 0.83
C PHE A 182 27.98 27.78 -0.12
N TYR A 183 27.21 26.76 0.32
CA TYR A 183 26.11 26.22 -0.46
C TYR A 183 24.87 27.11 -0.37
N ASP A 184 24.35 27.50 -1.52
CA ASP A 184 23.05 28.17 -1.63
C ASP A 184 21.96 27.11 -1.80
N TYR A 185 21.53 26.55 -0.70
CA TYR A 185 20.56 25.42 -0.67
C TYR A 185 19.21 25.80 -1.25
N GLU A 186 18.72 27.02 -0.96
CA GLU A 186 17.42 27.48 -1.44
C GLU A 186 17.43 27.61 -2.97
N LYS A 187 18.47 28.22 -3.51
CA LYS A 187 18.63 28.37 -4.96
C LYS A 187 18.73 27.01 -5.64
N TYR A 188 19.58 26.13 -5.10
CA TYR A 188 19.75 24.78 -5.66
C TYR A 188 18.45 23.99 -5.62
N GLY A 189 17.75 23.98 -4.48
CA GLY A 189 16.45 23.29 -4.34
C GLY A 189 15.40 23.85 -5.30
N THR A 190 15.32 25.17 -5.44
CA THR A 190 14.39 25.82 -6.36
C THR A 190 14.68 25.45 -7.82
N GLU A 191 15.96 25.47 -8.24
CA GLU A 191 16.34 25.10 -9.60
C GLU A 191 16.02 23.62 -9.90
N ARG A 192 16.27 22.74 -8.93
CA ARG A 192 15.93 21.31 -9.07
C ARG A 192 14.42 21.11 -9.20
N MET A 193 13.64 21.68 -8.33
CA MET A 193 12.16 21.56 -8.35
C MET A 193 11.56 22.07 -9.67
N ASN A 194 12.11 23.14 -10.23
CA ASN A 194 11.67 23.66 -11.53
C ASN A 194 11.98 22.74 -12.72
N ALA A 195 12.92 21.81 -12.55
CA ALA A 195 13.32 20.84 -13.57
C ALA A 195 12.65 19.47 -13.39
N GLU A 196 11.94 19.27 -12.30
CA GLU A 196 11.32 18.00 -11.91
C GLU A 196 9.80 18.15 -11.90
N ASP A 197 9.11 17.05 -12.23
CA ASP A 197 7.66 16.95 -12.07
C ASP A 197 7.34 16.45 -10.66
N GLY A 198 7.29 17.37 -9.71
CA GLY A 198 7.17 17.05 -8.30
C GLY A 198 6.38 18.08 -7.49
N MET A 199 6.06 17.71 -6.25
CA MET A 199 5.33 18.55 -5.31
C MET A 199 5.74 18.29 -3.86
N PHE A 200 5.46 19.25 -2.99
CA PHE A 200 5.48 19.05 -1.54
C PHE A 200 4.20 18.38 -1.07
N THR A 201 4.36 17.40 -0.21
CA THR A 201 3.29 16.73 0.54
C THR A 201 3.55 16.89 2.04
N ASP A 202 2.61 16.49 2.88
CA ASP A 202 2.81 16.47 4.33
C ASP A 202 3.95 15.52 4.76
N ARG A 203 4.34 14.57 3.90
CA ARG A 203 5.43 13.61 4.14
C ARG A 203 6.79 14.09 3.66
N GLY A 204 6.81 15.07 2.77
CA GLY A 204 8.04 15.59 2.16
C GLY A 204 7.86 15.90 0.68
N TYR A 205 8.96 16.17 -0.01
CA TYR A 205 8.96 16.41 -1.44
C TYR A 205 9.00 15.09 -2.20
N ILE A 206 8.13 14.96 -3.20
CA ILE A 206 8.05 13.81 -4.10
C ILE A 206 8.12 14.27 -5.55
N ALA A 207 8.88 13.58 -6.39
CA ALA A 207 8.98 13.85 -7.82
C ALA A 207 8.94 12.57 -8.63
N TYR A 208 8.26 12.60 -9.77
CA TYR A 208 8.24 11.51 -10.73
C TYR A 208 9.43 11.61 -11.68
N LYS A 209 10.13 10.49 -11.93
CA LYS A 209 11.31 10.42 -12.81
C LYS A 209 11.21 9.34 -13.88
N GLY A 210 10.03 8.70 -14.02
CA GLY A 210 9.81 7.66 -15.02
C GLY A 210 9.80 8.19 -16.44
N TYR A 211 10.02 7.28 -17.39
CA TYR A 211 9.98 7.59 -18.84
C TYR A 211 8.56 7.50 -19.42
N TYR A 212 7.68 6.75 -18.78
CA TYR A 212 6.28 6.63 -19.16
C TYR A 212 5.45 7.73 -18.49
N SER A 213 4.27 8.01 -19.00
CA SER A 213 3.37 8.89 -18.26
C SER A 213 2.93 8.23 -16.95
N MET A 214 2.64 9.03 -15.94
CA MET A 214 2.14 8.53 -14.66
C MET A 214 0.83 7.74 -14.83
N GLU A 215 -0.01 8.16 -15.77
CA GLU A 215 -1.24 7.46 -16.14
C GLU A 215 -0.96 6.05 -16.70
N GLU A 216 0.07 5.89 -17.55
CA GLU A 216 0.48 4.57 -18.05
C GLU A 216 0.98 3.67 -16.92
N VAL A 217 1.75 4.19 -15.97
CA VAL A 217 2.20 3.42 -14.80
C VAL A 217 1.01 2.98 -13.96
N MET A 218 0.08 3.89 -13.63
CA MET A 218 -1.13 3.57 -12.88
C MET A 218 -2.01 2.52 -13.56
N ASN A 219 -2.03 2.47 -14.89
CA ASN A 219 -2.81 1.50 -15.64
C ASN A 219 -2.05 0.21 -16.00
N GLY A 220 -0.92 -0.06 -15.35
CA GLY A 220 -0.14 -1.29 -15.54
C GLY A 220 0.66 -1.32 -16.84
N GLY A 221 0.95 -0.16 -17.43
CA GLY A 221 1.93 -0.01 -18.50
C GLY A 221 3.28 -0.48 -17.97
N GLN A 222 3.82 -1.56 -18.55
CA GLN A 222 4.96 -2.30 -18.02
C GLN A 222 6.16 -1.39 -17.81
N SER A 223 6.67 -1.36 -16.58
CA SER A 223 8.09 -1.18 -16.35
C SER A 223 8.82 -2.36 -17.00
N ASN A 224 9.15 -2.25 -18.28
CA ASN A 224 10.12 -3.14 -18.89
C ASN A 224 11.45 -2.90 -18.18
N HIS A 225 11.72 -3.68 -17.15
CA HIS A 225 13.06 -4.02 -16.75
C HIS A 225 13.72 -4.67 -17.98
N MET A 226 14.26 -3.83 -18.87
CA MET A 226 15.25 -4.30 -19.83
C MET A 226 16.47 -4.68 -18.99
N VAL A 227 16.51 -5.95 -18.59
CA VAL A 227 17.76 -6.62 -18.31
C VAL A 227 18.54 -6.55 -19.61
N LEU A 228 19.41 -5.57 -19.73
CA LEU A 228 20.51 -5.61 -20.71
C LEU A 228 21.36 -6.81 -20.33
N GLY A 229 20.90 -7.97 -20.78
CA GLY A 229 21.70 -9.18 -20.83
C GLY A 229 22.91 -8.89 -21.68
N GLY A 230 24.07 -9.00 -21.05
CA GLY A 230 25.36 -8.80 -21.68
C GLY A 230 25.47 -9.62 -22.95
N MET A 231 25.96 -8.99 -23.97
CA MET A 231 26.66 -9.67 -25.06
C MET A 231 28.07 -9.09 -25.18
N MET A 232 28.97 -10.01 -24.84
CA MET A 232 30.41 -10.13 -25.17
C MET A 232 31.34 -9.09 -24.59
#